data_0b4b8fc6ccc11988b57bdfcd2539c096
#
_entry.id   0b4b8fc6ccc11988b57bdfcd2539c096
#
_cell.length_a   1.000
_cell.length_b   1.000
_cell.length_c   1.000
_cell.angle_alpha   90.00
_cell.angle_beta   90.00
_cell.angle_gamma   90.00
#
_symmetry.space_group_name_H-M   'P 1'
#
loop_
_entity.id
_entity.type
_entity.pdbx_description
1 polymer ?
#
loop_
_entity_poly.entity_id
_entity_poly.type
_entity_poly.pdbx_seq_one_letter_code
_entity_poly.pdbx_strand_id
1 'polypeptide(L)'
;LDFTSTNNVAETQTVAMNMSDKGSGITEIYFGLQNPEETEVVFTPCTSAQSNQTVVEPGTYYMACKDTSGNMTCISADFFKITLDYGDATCPVRYIVGLEGNTVTLPNPEKLGYTFEGWEQTE
;
A
#
# COMPACT_ATOMS: atom_id res chain seq x y z
N LEU A 1 16.46 1.17 2.63
CA LEU A 1 15.09 0.67 2.48
C LEU A 1 14.19 1.74 1.88
N ASP A 2 13.54 1.42 0.80
CA ASP A 2 12.49 2.25 0.25
C ASP A 2 11.38 1.36 -0.31
N PHE A 3 10.38 1.96 -0.92
CA PHE A 3 9.28 1.18 -1.50
C PHE A 3 8.69 1.92 -2.70
N THR A 4 8.02 1.14 -3.56
CA THR A 4 7.20 1.69 -4.64
C THR A 4 5.80 1.06 -4.55
N SER A 5 4.79 1.83 -4.91
CA SER A 5 3.40 1.36 -4.94
C SER A 5 2.93 1.33 -6.39
N THR A 6 2.09 0.36 -6.72
CA THR A 6 1.52 0.27 -8.06
C THR A 6 0.65 1.47 -8.40
N ASN A 7 0.01 2.05 -7.38
CA ASN A 7 -0.81 3.25 -7.52
C ASN A 7 -1.82 3.17 -8.68
N ASN A 8 -2.42 2.00 -8.87
CA ASN A 8 -3.46 1.81 -9.88
C ASN A 8 -4.84 2.03 -9.27
N VAL A 9 -5.86 2.11 -10.13
CA VAL A 9 -7.24 2.24 -9.69
C VAL A 9 -7.77 0.84 -9.39
N ALA A 10 -7.64 0.42 -8.13
CA ALA A 10 -7.94 -0.94 -7.73
C ALA A 10 -8.33 -1.02 -6.26
N GLU A 11 -8.98 -2.13 -5.90
CA GLU A 11 -9.34 -2.42 -4.52
C GLU A 11 -8.16 -2.88 -3.68
N THR A 12 -7.02 -3.14 -4.31
CA THR A 12 -5.79 -3.49 -3.62
C THR A 12 -4.62 -2.74 -4.27
N GLN A 13 -3.56 -2.54 -3.48
CA GLN A 13 -2.31 -1.96 -3.99
C GLN A 13 -1.17 -2.91 -3.68
N THR A 14 -0.26 -3.07 -4.63
CA THR A 14 0.97 -3.83 -4.41
C THR A 14 2.07 -2.87 -4.04
N VAL A 15 2.77 -3.18 -2.95
CA VAL A 15 3.91 -2.40 -2.47
C VAL A 15 5.16 -3.25 -2.64
N ALA A 16 6.11 -2.74 -3.40
CA ALA A 16 7.41 -3.39 -3.56
C ALA A 16 8.40 -2.75 -2.59
N MET A 17 8.84 -3.53 -1.61
CA MET A 17 9.87 -3.11 -0.68
C MET A 17 11.23 -3.33 -1.34
N ASN A 18 12.04 -2.28 -1.41
CA ASN A 18 13.38 -2.34 -2.01
C ASN A 18 14.41 -2.19 -0.90
N MET A 19 15.25 -3.19 -0.75
CA MET A 19 16.21 -3.26 0.34
C MET A 19 17.63 -3.30 -0.19
N SER A 20 18.50 -2.56 0.47
CA SER A 20 19.93 -2.62 0.13
C SER A 20 20.74 -2.51 1.41
N ASP A 21 21.85 -3.24 1.42
CA ASP A 21 22.80 -3.21 2.52
C ASP A 21 24.20 -3.47 1.97
N LYS A 22 25.10 -2.56 2.22
CA LYS A 22 26.47 -2.64 1.69
C LYS A 22 27.38 -3.55 2.49
N GLY A 23 26.94 -3.96 3.67
CA GLY A 23 27.79 -4.76 4.56
C GLY A 23 27.36 -6.20 4.66
N SER A 24 26.41 -6.44 5.54
CA SER A 24 26.07 -7.81 5.97
C SER A 24 24.96 -8.47 5.17
N GLY A 25 24.23 -7.73 4.35
CA GLY A 25 23.10 -8.29 3.62
C GLY A 25 21.82 -8.33 4.45
N ILE A 26 20.71 -8.42 3.78
CA ILE A 26 19.38 -8.45 4.43
C ILE A 26 19.04 -9.89 4.78
N THR A 27 18.53 -10.11 5.98
CA THR A 27 18.16 -11.44 6.47
C THR A 27 16.68 -11.58 6.81
N GLU A 28 16.01 -10.48 7.21
CA GLU A 28 14.61 -10.53 7.64
C GLU A 28 13.90 -9.25 7.25
N ILE A 29 12.58 -9.35 7.03
CA ILE A 29 11.74 -8.20 6.73
C ILE A 29 10.47 -8.24 7.57
N TYR A 30 9.83 -7.08 7.68
CA TYR A 30 8.52 -6.94 8.30
C TYR A 30 7.68 -5.97 7.46
N PHE A 31 6.39 -6.30 7.34
CA PHE A 31 5.40 -5.40 6.75
C PHE A 31 4.10 -5.56 7.53
N GLY A 32 3.59 -4.48 8.09
CA GLY A 32 2.36 -4.54 8.85
C GLY A 32 1.98 -3.23 9.48
N LEU A 33 0.96 -3.29 10.34
CA LEU A 33 0.35 -2.11 10.95
C LEU A 33 0.98 -1.70 12.28
N GLN A 34 1.85 -2.53 12.84
CA GLN A 34 2.52 -2.22 14.11
C GLN A 34 3.88 -1.61 13.85
N ASN A 35 4.24 -0.62 14.64
CA ASN A 35 5.54 0.04 14.53
C ASN A 35 6.61 -0.84 15.19
N PRO A 36 7.55 -1.41 14.42
CA PRO A 36 8.58 -2.28 14.99
C PRO A 36 9.56 -1.57 15.91
N GLU A 37 9.60 -0.23 15.89
CA GLU A 37 10.43 0.55 16.80
C GLU A 37 9.76 0.77 18.16
N GLU A 38 8.45 0.59 18.24
CA GLU A 38 7.69 0.79 19.48
C GLU A 38 7.12 -0.50 20.04
N THR A 39 6.95 -1.53 19.21
CA THR A 39 6.33 -2.79 19.57
C THR A 39 7.13 -3.93 18.99
N GLU A 40 7.28 -5.00 19.74
CA GLU A 40 7.93 -6.19 19.25
C GLU A 40 7.06 -6.86 18.19
N VAL A 41 7.65 -7.09 17.00
CA VAL A 41 6.93 -7.70 15.89
C VAL A 41 7.70 -8.93 15.39
N VAL A 42 7.00 -9.79 14.66
CA VAL A 42 7.61 -11.00 14.09
C VAL A 42 8.14 -10.68 12.70
N PHE A 43 9.44 -10.84 12.51
CA PHE A 43 10.07 -10.65 11.21
C PHE A 43 10.02 -11.95 10.42
N THR A 44 9.96 -11.82 9.10
CA THR A 44 9.94 -12.95 8.17
C THR A 44 11.31 -13.07 7.49
N PRO A 45 11.88 -14.27 7.41
CA PRO A 45 13.15 -14.45 6.72
C PRO A 45 13.04 -14.01 5.26
N CYS A 46 14.02 -13.23 4.81
CA CYS A 46 14.06 -12.75 3.44
C CYS A 46 15.50 -12.31 3.12
N THR A 47 16.07 -12.86 2.07
CA THR A 47 17.41 -12.50 1.61
C THR A 47 17.39 -11.79 0.26
N SER A 48 16.20 -11.58 -0.30
CA SER A 48 16.03 -10.89 -1.58
C SER A 48 16.18 -9.38 -1.40
N ALA A 49 16.64 -8.71 -2.44
CA ALA A 49 16.70 -7.26 -2.46
C ALA A 49 15.34 -6.61 -2.62
N GLN A 50 14.31 -7.38 -2.91
CA GLN A 50 12.96 -6.88 -3.11
C GLN A 50 11.93 -7.88 -2.59
N SER A 51 10.86 -7.35 -1.98
CA SER A 51 9.74 -8.15 -1.51
C SER A 51 8.45 -7.40 -1.83
N ASN A 52 7.46 -8.11 -2.38
CA ASN A 52 6.17 -7.52 -2.73
C ASN A 52 5.15 -7.81 -1.65
N GLN A 53 4.42 -6.77 -1.24
CA GLN A 53 3.36 -6.86 -0.24
C GLN A 53 2.07 -6.30 -0.83
N THR A 54 0.93 -6.72 -0.29
CA THR A 54 -0.38 -6.28 -0.76
C THR A 54 -1.11 -5.53 0.34
N VAL A 55 -1.65 -4.36 0.02
CA VAL A 55 -2.45 -3.55 0.94
C VAL A 55 -3.90 -3.61 0.48
N VAL A 56 -4.79 -4.05 1.38
CA VAL A 56 -6.23 -4.17 1.11
C VAL A 56 -7.07 -3.29 2.03
N GLU A 57 -6.50 -2.79 3.11
CA GLU A 57 -7.20 -1.96 4.09
C GLU A 57 -6.45 -0.65 4.29
N PRO A 58 -7.13 0.43 4.68
CA PRO A 58 -6.45 1.69 4.98
C PRO A 58 -5.67 1.60 6.29
N GLY A 59 -4.72 2.49 6.46
CA GLY A 59 -3.94 2.59 7.69
C GLY A 59 -2.50 2.97 7.41
N THR A 60 -1.76 3.14 8.50
CA THR A 60 -0.31 3.38 8.44
C THR A 60 0.40 2.03 8.46
N TYR A 61 1.15 1.76 7.41
CA TYR A 61 1.90 0.51 7.30
C TYR A 61 3.38 0.79 7.53
N TYR A 62 4.01 -0.10 8.29
CA TYR A 62 5.42 -0.02 8.61
C TYR A 62 6.17 -1.10 7.85
N MET A 63 7.31 -0.71 7.29
CA MET A 63 8.17 -1.60 6.53
C MET A 63 9.54 -1.56 7.17
N ALA A 64 10.09 -2.72 7.47
CA ALA A 64 11.37 -2.81 8.13
C ALA A 64 12.19 -3.95 7.55
N CYS A 65 13.49 -3.84 7.67
CA CYS A 65 14.40 -4.92 7.32
C CYS A 65 15.54 -4.96 8.33
N LYS A 66 16.09 -6.15 8.51
CA LYS A 66 17.26 -6.36 9.37
C LYS A 66 18.39 -6.96 8.56
N ASP A 67 19.60 -6.59 8.91
CA ASP A 67 20.79 -7.16 8.30
C ASP A 67 21.37 -8.30 9.18
N THR A 68 22.46 -8.90 8.72
CA THR A 68 23.11 -9.99 9.42
C THR A 68 23.61 -9.59 10.81
N SER A 69 23.93 -8.31 10.97
CA SER A 69 24.42 -7.77 12.24
C SER A 69 23.30 -7.42 13.20
N GLY A 70 22.04 -7.51 12.77
CA GLY A 70 20.89 -7.18 13.60
C GLY A 70 20.45 -5.72 13.52
N ASN A 71 21.06 -4.92 12.65
CA ASN A 71 20.65 -3.54 12.47
C ASN A 71 19.31 -3.48 11.75
N MET A 72 18.41 -2.63 12.22
CA MET A 72 17.07 -2.49 11.65
C MET A 72 16.91 -1.11 11.01
N THR A 73 16.31 -1.11 9.82
CA THR A 73 15.86 0.10 9.15
C THR A 73 14.34 0.01 9.01
N CYS A 74 13.65 1.10 9.34
CA CYS A 74 12.20 1.14 9.30
C CYS A 74 11.70 2.40 8.62
N ILE A 75 10.70 2.24 7.76
CA ILE A 75 9.98 3.35 7.14
C ILE A 75 8.49 3.07 7.23
N SER A 76 7.68 4.09 6.98
CA SER A 76 6.23 3.93 7.03
C SER A 76 5.57 4.64 5.86
N ALA A 77 4.33 4.23 5.58
CA ALA A 77 3.51 4.85 4.54
C ALA A 77 2.05 4.78 4.95
N ASP A 78 1.31 5.84 4.64
CA ASP A 78 -0.11 5.91 4.96
C ASP A 78 -0.90 5.56 3.71
N PHE A 79 -1.87 4.66 3.85
CA PHE A 79 -2.77 4.27 2.79
C PHE A 79 -4.19 4.68 3.15
N PHE A 80 -4.94 5.12 2.15
CA PHE A 80 -6.32 5.54 2.32
C PHE A 80 -7.25 4.65 1.51
N LYS A 81 -8.53 4.74 1.82
CA LYS A 81 -9.58 4.01 1.10
C LYS A 81 -10.66 5.00 0.71
N ILE A 82 -10.99 5.03 -0.58
CA ILE A 82 -12.09 5.81 -1.09
C ILE A 82 -13.18 4.84 -1.50
N THR A 83 -14.33 4.95 -0.83
CA THR A 83 -15.50 4.15 -1.17
C THR A 83 -16.30 4.90 -2.22
N LEU A 84 -16.69 4.20 -3.29
CA LEU A 84 -17.38 4.80 -4.41
C LEU A 84 -18.88 4.48 -4.32
N ASP A 85 -19.69 5.53 -4.34
CA ASP A 85 -21.14 5.38 -4.39
C ASP A 85 -21.62 5.77 -5.78
N TYR A 86 -21.97 4.79 -6.57
CA TYR A 86 -22.42 4.99 -7.95
C TYR A 86 -23.85 4.47 -8.16
N GLY A 87 -24.57 4.18 -7.07
CA GLY A 87 -25.96 3.72 -7.13
C GLY A 87 -26.10 2.42 -7.92
N ASP A 88 -26.98 2.43 -8.93
CA ASP A 88 -27.21 1.28 -9.78
C ASP A 88 -26.41 1.33 -11.10
N ALA A 89 -25.50 2.29 -11.24
CA ALA A 89 -24.59 2.32 -12.38
C ALA A 89 -23.53 1.21 -12.26
N THR A 90 -22.85 0.93 -13.36
CA THR A 90 -21.77 -0.05 -13.38
C THR A 90 -20.43 0.65 -13.21
N CYS A 91 -19.62 0.13 -12.33
CA CYS A 91 -18.28 0.67 -12.08
C CYS A 91 -17.31 -0.49 -11.90
N PRO A 92 -16.06 -0.39 -12.43
CA PRO A 92 -15.12 -1.50 -12.37
C PRO A 92 -14.63 -1.85 -10.98
N VAL A 93 -14.68 -0.89 -10.04
CA VAL A 93 -14.28 -1.14 -8.65
C VAL A 93 -15.29 -0.53 -7.69
N ARG A 94 -15.39 -1.10 -6.50
CA ARG A 94 -16.30 -0.61 -5.46
C ARG A 94 -15.62 0.40 -4.56
N TYR A 95 -14.31 0.29 -4.42
CA TYR A 95 -13.51 1.21 -3.62
C TYR A 95 -12.08 1.18 -4.15
N ILE A 96 -11.31 2.17 -3.73
CA ILE A 96 -9.92 2.32 -4.15
C ILE A 96 -9.06 2.43 -2.89
N VAL A 97 -8.01 1.62 -2.82
CA VAL A 97 -6.97 1.76 -1.81
C VAL A 97 -5.78 2.42 -2.50
N GLY A 98 -5.26 3.48 -1.91
CA GLY A 98 -4.16 4.21 -2.51
C GLY A 98 -3.17 4.72 -1.49
N LEU A 99 -1.98 5.08 -1.96
CA LEU A 99 -0.93 5.64 -1.13
C LEU A 99 -1.18 7.14 -0.94
N GLU A 100 -1.20 7.60 0.30
CA GLU A 100 -1.36 9.01 0.60
C GLU A 100 -0.22 9.83 0.00
N GLY A 101 -0.57 10.94 -0.62
CA GLY A 101 0.37 11.79 -1.33
C GLY A 101 0.39 11.56 -2.84
N ASN A 102 -0.19 10.47 -3.31
CA ASN A 102 -0.29 10.19 -4.74
C ASN A 102 -1.64 10.63 -5.29
N THR A 103 -1.64 11.02 -6.56
CA THR A 103 -2.87 11.38 -7.25
C THR A 103 -3.60 10.11 -7.67
N VAL A 104 -4.91 10.08 -7.43
CA VAL A 104 -5.76 8.96 -7.82
C VAL A 104 -6.77 9.45 -8.85
N THR A 105 -6.85 8.76 -9.97
CA THR A 105 -7.87 9.03 -10.99
C THR A 105 -9.05 8.10 -10.73
N LEU A 106 -10.23 8.69 -10.51
CA LEU A 106 -11.42 7.91 -10.24
C LEU A 106 -12.00 7.33 -11.55
N PRO A 107 -12.50 6.10 -11.53
CA PRO A 107 -13.11 5.52 -12.73
C PRO A 107 -14.46 6.16 -13.05
N ASN A 108 -14.88 6.08 -14.28
CA ASN A 108 -16.21 6.56 -14.69
C ASN A 108 -17.19 5.40 -14.62
N PRO A 109 -18.23 5.49 -13.78
CA PRO A 109 -19.29 4.48 -13.79
C PRO A 109 -20.14 4.62 -15.05
N GLU A 110 -20.78 3.52 -15.46
CA GLU A 110 -21.60 3.47 -16.65
C GLU A 110 -23.02 3.09 -16.30
N LYS A 111 -23.98 3.78 -16.95
CA LYS A 111 -25.38 3.46 -16.85
C LYS A 111 -26.06 3.81 -18.16
N LEU A 112 -26.75 2.84 -18.74
CA LEU A 112 -27.41 3.02 -20.04
C LEU A 112 -28.40 4.18 -19.97
N GLY A 113 -28.28 5.10 -20.92
CA GLY A 113 -29.16 6.27 -21.02
C GLY A 113 -28.75 7.45 -20.15
N TYR A 114 -27.64 7.35 -19.45
CA TYR A 114 -27.16 8.41 -18.55
C TYR A 114 -25.74 8.82 -18.90
N THR A 115 -25.42 10.07 -18.61
CA THR A 115 -24.07 10.61 -18.76
C THR A 115 -23.49 10.84 -17.39
N PHE A 116 -22.28 10.37 -17.16
CA PHE A 116 -21.58 10.58 -15.89
C PHE A 116 -21.09 12.03 -15.82
N GLU A 117 -21.45 12.73 -14.74
CA GLU A 117 -21.11 14.15 -14.57
C GLU A 117 -19.98 14.40 -13.57
N GLY A 118 -19.51 13.38 -12.89
CA GLY A 118 -18.42 13.52 -11.95
C GLY A 118 -18.72 12.92 -10.60
N TRP A 119 -17.73 12.96 -9.74
CA TRP A 119 -17.81 12.45 -8.36
C TRP A 119 -17.93 13.61 -7.39
N GLU A 120 -18.67 13.36 -6.31
CA GLU A 120 -18.70 14.25 -5.15
C GLU A 120 -18.08 13.55 -3.96
N GLN A 121 -17.33 14.30 -3.18
CA GLN A 121 -16.77 13.78 -1.94
C GLN A 121 -17.78 13.96 -0.81
N THR A 122 -18.07 12.87 -0.10
CA THR A 122 -18.91 12.92 1.09
C THR A 122 -18.09 12.52 2.30
N GLU A 123 -18.40 13.10 3.43
CA GLU A 123 -17.72 12.84 4.69
C GLU A 123 -18.46 11.80 5.52
#